data_47d9b31af1e7c04e94b7880a38834bbd
#
_entry.id   47d9b31af1e7c04e94b7880a38834bbd
#
_cell.length_a   1.000
_cell.length_b   1.000
_cell.length_c   1.000
_cell.angle_alpha   90.00
_cell.angle_beta   90.00
_cell.angle_gamma   90.00
#
_symmetry.space_group_name_H-M   'P 1'
#
loop_
_entity.id
_entity.type
_entity.pdbx_description
1 polymer ?
#
loop_
_entity_poly.entity_id
_entity_poly.type
_entity_poly.pdbx_seq_one_letter_code
_entity_poly.pdbx_strand_id
1 'polypeptide(L)'
;MMDTLNKILDLTNRMVSNTNSEAEAEAYVSELSSLRFDLNYEKMSEEHFILDSDTIIKTLNFFVSKNDTEKCKFLANILNTYYLDTFISNEEYEKCALIKNNI
;
A
#
# COMPACT_ATOMS: atom_id res chain seq x y z
N MET A 1 22.05 5.75 9.07
CA MET A 1 21.18 6.12 7.94
C MET A 1 20.04 5.11 7.81
N MET A 2 18.80 5.57 7.73
CA MET A 2 17.67 4.67 7.54
C MET A 2 17.68 4.11 6.11
N ASP A 3 17.52 2.80 5.99
CA ASP A 3 17.33 2.19 4.68
C ASP A 3 15.87 2.36 4.21
N THR A 4 15.59 1.97 2.98
CA THR A 4 14.27 2.11 2.37
C THR A 4 13.21 1.36 3.15
N LEU A 5 13.53 0.16 3.65
CA LEU A 5 12.59 -0.64 4.44
C LEU A 5 12.15 0.11 5.71
N ASN A 6 13.10 0.68 6.46
CA ASN A 6 12.78 1.43 7.67
C ASN A 6 11.94 2.67 7.38
N LYS A 7 12.18 3.34 6.28
CA LYS A 7 11.38 4.49 5.85
C LYS A 7 9.93 4.08 5.53
N ILE A 8 9.75 2.95 4.86
CA ILE A 8 8.42 2.39 4.56
C ILE A 8 7.69 2.02 5.86
N LEU A 9 8.39 1.40 6.82
CA LEU A 9 7.79 1.03 8.09
C LEU A 9 7.36 2.26 8.91
N ASP A 10 8.19 3.31 8.94
CA ASP A 10 7.84 4.57 9.58
C ASP A 10 6.61 5.21 8.94
N LEU A 11 6.58 5.23 7.62
CA LEU A 11 5.46 5.78 6.85
C LEU A 11 4.18 5.00 7.14
N THR A 12 4.26 3.67 7.16
CA THR A 12 3.14 2.79 7.45
C THR A 12 2.61 3.05 8.87
N ASN A 13 3.49 3.16 9.85
CA ASN A 13 3.10 3.43 11.24
C ASN A 13 2.41 4.79 11.38
N ARG A 14 2.90 5.82 10.70
CA ARG A 14 2.25 7.14 10.70
C ARG A 14 0.86 7.06 10.10
N MET A 15 0.71 6.32 9.00
CA MET A 15 -0.57 6.19 8.31
C MET A 15 -1.60 5.44 9.15
N VAL A 16 -1.19 4.41 9.87
CA VAL A 16 -2.07 3.67 10.79
C VAL A 16 -2.67 4.61 11.85
N SER A 17 -1.88 5.58 12.31
CA SER A 17 -2.31 6.54 13.34
C SER A 17 -3.20 7.67 12.78
N ASN A 18 -3.18 7.93 11.47
CA ASN A 18 -3.80 9.10 10.84
C ASN A 18 -4.69 8.75 9.64
N THR A 19 -5.39 7.63 9.70
CA THR A 19 -6.12 7.04 8.55
C THR A 19 -7.28 7.87 8.01
N ASN A 20 -7.76 8.87 8.74
CA ASN A 20 -8.94 9.65 8.35
C ASN A 20 -8.62 11.01 7.73
N SER A 21 -7.33 11.33 7.58
CA SER A 21 -6.90 12.62 7.04
C SER A 21 -6.57 12.51 5.55
N GLU A 22 -7.22 13.33 4.73
CA GLU A 22 -6.92 13.41 3.30
C GLU A 22 -5.48 13.88 3.06
N ALA A 23 -5.01 14.86 3.84
CA ALA A 23 -3.65 15.37 3.73
C ALA A 23 -2.62 14.27 4.02
N GLU A 24 -2.87 13.46 5.05
CA GLU A 24 -1.99 12.34 5.41
C GLU A 24 -2.01 11.25 4.33
N ALA A 25 -3.18 10.95 3.75
CA ALA A 25 -3.29 9.96 2.68
C ALA A 25 -2.53 10.42 1.43
N GLU A 26 -2.63 11.69 1.06
CA GLU A 26 -1.89 12.26 -0.07
C GLU A 26 -0.38 12.27 0.18
N ALA A 27 0.04 12.63 1.39
CA ALA A 27 1.45 12.60 1.78
C ALA A 27 1.99 11.16 1.73
N TYR A 28 1.21 10.20 2.19
CA TYR A 28 1.57 8.78 2.14
C TYR A 28 1.83 8.33 0.69
N VAL A 29 0.93 8.62 -0.23
CA VAL A 29 1.07 8.25 -1.63
C VAL A 29 2.31 8.90 -2.25
N SER A 30 2.52 10.19 -1.97
CA SER A 30 3.67 10.94 -2.48
C SER A 30 5.00 10.35 -2.03
N GLU A 31 5.14 10.08 -0.72
CA GLU A 31 6.35 9.46 -0.17
C GLU A 31 6.54 8.03 -0.68
N LEU A 32 5.45 7.27 -0.76
CA LEU A 32 5.48 5.89 -1.22
C LEU A 32 6.00 5.78 -2.65
N SER A 33 5.60 6.72 -3.52
CA SER A 33 6.03 6.71 -4.92
C SER A 33 7.56 6.87 -5.06
N SER A 34 8.19 7.62 -4.15
CA SER A 34 9.64 7.81 -4.17
C SER A 34 10.41 6.65 -3.55
N LEU A 35 9.77 5.83 -2.72
CA LEU A 35 10.45 4.76 -1.97
C LEU A 35 10.35 3.38 -2.62
N ARG A 36 9.43 3.18 -3.55
CA ARG A 36 9.17 1.83 -4.11
C ARG A 36 10.31 1.26 -4.93
N PHE A 37 11.10 2.09 -5.58
CA PHE A 37 12.17 1.62 -6.46
C PHE A 37 13.27 0.86 -5.74
N ASP A 38 13.55 1.22 -4.49
CA ASP A 38 14.66 0.65 -3.73
C ASP A 38 14.22 -0.39 -2.70
N LEU A 39 12.93 -0.68 -2.63
CA LEU A 39 12.40 -1.59 -1.62
C LEU A 39 12.62 -3.05 -2.03
N ASN A 40 13.30 -3.78 -1.15
CA ASN A 40 13.45 -5.22 -1.32
C ASN A 40 12.41 -5.95 -0.46
N TYR A 41 11.33 -6.39 -1.10
CA TYR A 41 10.22 -7.07 -0.44
C TYR A 41 10.61 -8.40 0.18
N GLU A 42 11.64 -9.06 -0.34
CA GLU A 42 12.11 -10.35 0.19
C GLU A 42 12.71 -10.22 1.59
N LYS A 43 13.22 -9.05 1.95
CA LYS A 43 13.78 -8.78 3.27
C LYS A 43 12.75 -8.33 4.30
N MET A 44 11.52 -8.10 3.86
CA MET A 44 10.46 -7.67 4.75
C MET A 44 9.96 -8.86 5.58
N SER A 45 9.79 -8.69 6.90
CA SER A 45 9.21 -9.73 7.74
C SER A 45 7.74 -9.95 7.36
N GLU A 46 7.20 -11.13 7.68
CA GLU A 46 5.80 -11.45 7.40
C GLU A 46 4.84 -10.44 8.05
N GLU A 47 5.12 -10.08 9.31
CA GLU A 47 4.32 -9.11 10.04
C GLU A 47 4.31 -7.74 9.36
N HIS A 48 5.48 -7.24 8.93
CA HIS A 48 5.59 -5.98 8.23
C HIS A 48 4.98 -6.03 6.83
N PHE A 49 5.08 -7.16 6.16
CA PHE A 49 4.47 -7.39 4.85
C PHE A 49 2.94 -7.25 4.94
N ILE A 50 2.33 -7.88 5.95
CA ILE A 50 0.89 -7.80 6.20
C ILE A 50 0.49 -6.35 6.52
N LEU A 51 1.23 -5.69 7.41
CA LEU A 51 0.93 -4.32 7.82
C LEU A 51 1.03 -3.34 6.64
N ASP A 52 2.04 -3.48 5.81
CA ASP A 52 2.21 -2.64 4.62
C ASP A 52 1.05 -2.85 3.64
N SER A 53 0.70 -4.10 3.34
CA SER A 53 -0.40 -4.39 2.41
C SER A 53 -1.73 -3.87 2.93
N ASP A 54 -2.02 -4.03 4.21
CA ASP A 54 -3.26 -3.54 4.82
C ASP A 54 -3.35 -2.02 4.77
N THR A 55 -2.24 -1.33 4.97
CA THR A 55 -2.19 0.14 4.91
C THR A 55 -2.43 0.62 3.48
N ILE A 56 -1.82 -0.03 2.50
CA ILE A 56 -2.06 0.30 1.09
C ILE A 56 -3.53 0.08 0.72
N ILE A 57 -4.13 -1.02 1.17
CA ILE A 57 -5.55 -1.31 0.91
C ILE A 57 -6.46 -0.25 1.54
N LYS A 58 -6.21 0.14 2.78
CA LYS A 58 -6.98 1.20 3.43
C LYS A 58 -6.90 2.52 2.67
N THR A 59 -5.70 2.87 2.23
CA THR A 59 -5.48 4.09 1.47
C THR A 59 -6.15 4.00 0.09
N LEU A 60 -6.09 2.85 -0.56
CA LEU A 60 -6.81 2.62 -1.82
C LEU A 60 -8.32 2.82 -1.64
N ASN A 61 -8.90 2.22 -0.62
CA ASN A 61 -10.34 2.38 -0.34
C ASN A 61 -10.71 3.85 -0.07
N PHE A 62 -9.84 4.58 0.62
CA PHE A 62 -10.05 6.01 0.83
C PHE A 62 -10.13 6.77 -0.50
N PHE A 63 -9.19 6.52 -1.42
CA PHE A 63 -9.20 7.21 -2.72
C PHE A 63 -10.30 6.71 -3.66
N VAL A 64 -10.74 5.45 -3.52
CA VAL A 64 -11.94 4.97 -4.22
C VAL A 64 -13.15 5.82 -3.81
N SER A 65 -13.31 6.08 -2.52
CA SER A 65 -14.42 6.90 -2.03
C SER A 65 -14.33 8.35 -2.49
N LYS A 66 -13.13 8.84 -2.83
CA LYS A 66 -12.90 10.19 -3.34
C LYS A 66 -12.92 10.26 -4.87
N ASN A 67 -13.08 9.15 -5.55
CA ASN A 67 -13.03 9.07 -7.01
C ASN A 67 -11.70 9.55 -7.62
N ASP A 68 -10.60 9.40 -6.88
CA ASP A 68 -9.28 9.77 -7.35
C ASP A 68 -8.65 8.59 -8.11
N THR A 69 -8.96 8.51 -9.38
CA THR A 69 -8.60 7.39 -10.25
C THR A 69 -7.09 7.18 -10.35
N GLU A 70 -6.32 8.26 -10.43
CA GLU A 70 -4.85 8.16 -10.57
C GLU A 70 -4.21 7.53 -9.34
N LYS A 71 -4.61 7.96 -8.14
CA LYS A 71 -4.07 7.39 -6.90
C LYS A 71 -4.53 5.96 -6.68
N CYS A 72 -5.79 5.66 -7.03
CA CYS A 72 -6.29 4.28 -6.99
C CYS A 72 -5.47 3.36 -7.88
N LYS A 73 -5.20 3.79 -9.11
CA LYS A 73 -4.42 3.01 -10.07
C LYS A 73 -2.99 2.79 -9.58
N PHE A 74 -2.35 3.84 -9.04
CA PHE A 74 -1.01 3.74 -8.48
C PHE A 74 -0.93 2.70 -7.36
N LEU A 75 -1.83 2.78 -6.39
CA LEU A 75 -1.85 1.87 -5.25
C LEU A 75 -2.21 0.44 -5.67
N ALA A 76 -3.19 0.30 -6.55
CA ALA A 76 -3.59 -1.02 -7.07
C ALA A 76 -2.45 -1.69 -7.85
N ASN A 77 -1.66 -0.93 -8.60
CA ASN A 77 -0.51 -1.47 -9.31
C ASN A 77 0.58 -1.99 -8.37
N ILE A 78 0.81 -1.31 -7.25
CA ILE A 78 1.74 -1.79 -6.22
C ILE A 78 1.24 -3.13 -5.67
N LEU A 79 -0.03 -3.21 -5.30
CA LEU A 79 -0.61 -4.44 -4.78
C LEU A 79 -0.58 -5.57 -5.80
N ASN A 80 -0.85 -5.27 -7.05
CA ASN A 80 -0.83 -6.25 -8.14
C ASN A 80 0.58 -6.81 -8.36
N THR A 81 1.58 -5.96 -8.30
CA THR A 81 2.96 -6.35 -8.56
C THR A 81 3.56 -7.16 -7.43
N TYR A 82 3.32 -6.79 -6.18
CA TYR A 82 4.05 -7.33 -5.03
C TYR A 82 3.22 -8.20 -4.10
N TYR A 83 1.90 -8.08 -4.10
CA TYR A 83 1.04 -8.73 -3.10
C TYR A 83 -0.01 -9.68 -3.67
N LEU A 84 -0.33 -9.58 -4.96
CA LEU A 84 -1.43 -10.34 -5.56
C LEU A 84 -1.27 -11.86 -5.36
N ASP A 85 -0.08 -12.39 -5.61
CA ASP A 85 0.17 -13.83 -5.48
C ASP A 85 -0.09 -14.32 -4.05
N THR A 86 0.30 -13.50 -3.07
CA THR A 86 0.06 -13.82 -1.66
C THR A 86 -1.44 -13.82 -1.36
N PHE A 87 -2.18 -12.86 -1.87
CA PHE A 87 -3.64 -12.80 -1.67
C PHE A 87 -4.34 -13.98 -2.31
N ILE A 88 -3.90 -14.42 -3.50
CA ILE A 88 -4.43 -15.59 -4.16
C ILE A 88 -4.15 -16.85 -3.35
N SER A 89 -2.92 -17.02 -2.87
CA SER A 89 -2.52 -18.16 -2.05
C SER A 89 -3.31 -18.26 -0.75
N ASN A 90 -3.68 -17.12 -0.17
CA ASN A 90 -4.44 -17.06 1.08
C ASN A 90 -5.96 -17.01 0.85
N GLU A 91 -6.41 -17.15 -0.40
CA GLU A 91 -7.83 -17.11 -0.77
C GLU A 91 -8.51 -15.79 -0.39
N GLU A 92 -7.77 -14.69 -0.39
CA GLU A 92 -8.28 -13.35 -0.10
C GLU A 92 -8.85 -12.72 -1.38
N TYR A 93 -9.89 -13.31 -1.94
CA TYR A 93 -10.42 -12.94 -3.25
C TYR A 93 -11.04 -11.54 -3.31
N GLU A 94 -11.54 -11.03 -2.19
CA GLU A 94 -12.05 -9.65 -2.14
C GLU A 94 -10.94 -8.64 -2.41
N LYS A 95 -9.74 -8.89 -1.86
CA LYS A 95 -8.57 -8.04 -2.11
C LYS A 95 -8.13 -8.13 -3.57
N CYS A 96 -8.16 -9.33 -4.14
CA CYS A 96 -7.85 -9.53 -5.56
C CYS A 96 -8.83 -8.76 -6.48
N ALA A 97 -10.12 -8.80 -6.15
CA ALA A 97 -11.14 -8.06 -6.90
C ALA A 97 -10.92 -6.55 -6.79
N LEU A 98 -10.61 -6.05 -5.61
CA LEU A 98 -10.32 -4.63 -5.40
C LEU A 98 -9.15 -4.17 -6.29
N ILE A 99 -8.08 -4.97 -6.35
CA ILE A 99 -6.93 -4.67 -7.20
C ILE A 99 -7.35 -4.62 -8.67
N LYS A 100 -8.02 -5.64 -9.16
CA LYS A 100 -8.42 -5.74 -10.58
C LYS A 100 -9.36 -4.64 -11.01
N ASN A 101 -10.23 -4.18 -10.11
CA ASN A 101 -11.17 -3.11 -10.41
C ASN A 101 -10.52 -1.73 -10.52
N ASN A 102 -9.26 -1.58 -10.08
CA ASN A 102 -8.58 -0.30 -10.01
C ASN A 102 -7.30 -0.22 -10.84
N ILE A 103 -6.94 -1.26 -11.56
CA ILE A 103 -5.78 -1.21 -12.47
C ILE A 103 -6.17 -0.95 -13.91
#